data_13075c0290927f79ba59ae1f209ca931
#
_entry.id   13075c0290927f79ba59ae1f209ca931
#
_cell.length_a   1.000
_cell.length_b   1.000
_cell.length_c   1.000
_cell.angle_alpha   90.00
_cell.angle_beta   90.00
_cell.angle_gamma   90.00
#
_symmetry.space_group_name_H-M   'P 1'
#
loop_
_entity.id
_entity.type
_entity.pdbx_description
1 polymer ?
#
loop_
_entity_poly.entity_id
_entity_poly.type
_entity_poly.pdbx_seq_one_letter_code
_entity_poly.pdbx_strand_id
1 'polypeptide(L)'
;MNKAFLYEMLRTESVSGGEIPLQKKVAAYMREQGAEVETDLAGDVISSINSASPFRVLLCGHIDEIGFRVTHITDDGYLQVGKAGGIRLALAQGKRVTVLGRKRLTGVMGLLLRNGEVRTDIELTDLYIDCGFTSRAEALELVAPGDFVTYSYAVDELENDCIAGRGLDNRLGAYTVLHALLRAREKGAEVGVFA
;
A
#
# COMPACT_ATOMS: atom_id res chain seq x y z
N MET A 1 11.39 -19.55 3.37
CA MET A 1 10.57 -18.36 3.02
C MET A 1 11.50 -17.27 2.50
N ASN A 2 11.12 -16.56 1.43
CA ASN A 2 11.97 -15.51 0.83
C ASN A 2 11.72 -14.15 1.53
N LYS A 3 12.49 -13.83 2.59
CA LYS A 3 12.38 -12.56 3.35
C LYS A 3 12.58 -11.33 2.43
N ALA A 4 13.42 -11.45 1.39
CA ALA A 4 13.65 -10.36 0.45
C ALA A 4 12.38 -9.98 -0.33
N PHE A 5 11.59 -10.96 -0.77
CA PHE A 5 10.32 -10.70 -1.45
C PHE A 5 9.28 -10.07 -0.52
N LEU A 6 9.17 -10.52 0.74
CA LEU A 6 8.32 -9.84 1.73
C LEU A 6 8.69 -8.37 1.88
N TYR A 7 9.98 -8.07 1.99
CA TYR A 7 10.45 -6.68 2.11
C TYR A 7 10.20 -5.88 0.84
N GLU A 8 10.29 -6.48 -0.33
CA GLU A 8 9.91 -5.83 -1.58
C GLU A 8 8.42 -5.48 -1.60
N MET A 9 7.55 -6.41 -1.16
CA MET A 9 6.12 -6.13 -1.01
C MET A 9 5.88 -4.96 -0.05
N LEU A 10 6.52 -4.95 1.12
CA LEU A 10 6.35 -3.89 2.12
C LEU A 10 6.90 -2.52 1.66
N ARG A 11 7.94 -2.50 0.83
CA ARG A 11 8.53 -1.26 0.29
C ARG A 11 7.78 -0.68 -0.89
N THR A 12 6.95 -1.48 -1.54
CA THR A 12 6.16 -1.02 -2.70
C THR A 12 4.88 -0.34 -2.21
N GLU A 13 4.62 0.86 -2.69
CA GLU A 13 3.38 1.58 -2.38
C GLU A 13 2.19 0.91 -3.07
N SER A 14 1.08 0.80 -2.35
CA SER A 14 -0.13 0.14 -2.82
C SER A 14 -1.35 0.63 -2.03
N VAL A 15 -1.58 1.93 -2.03
CA VAL A 15 -2.79 2.50 -1.43
C VAL A 15 -4.01 1.99 -2.17
N SER A 16 -5.11 1.68 -1.45
CA SER A 16 -6.34 1.14 -2.04
C SER A 16 -6.77 1.88 -3.32
N GLY A 17 -6.83 1.15 -4.43
CA GLY A 17 -7.04 1.65 -5.80
C GLY A 17 -5.76 2.01 -6.56
N GLY A 18 -4.58 1.85 -5.96
CA GLY A 18 -3.26 2.05 -6.56
C GLY A 18 -2.37 0.81 -6.53
N GLU A 19 -2.96 -0.40 -6.53
CA GLU A 19 -2.28 -1.68 -6.28
C GLU A 19 -1.44 -2.18 -7.46
N ILE A 20 -1.68 -1.68 -8.66
CA ILE A 20 -1.08 -2.18 -9.91
C ILE A 20 0.45 -2.39 -9.84
N PRO A 21 1.25 -1.48 -9.25
CA PRO A 21 2.69 -1.69 -9.15
C PRO A 21 3.06 -2.92 -8.32
N LEU A 22 2.38 -3.15 -7.20
CA LEU A 22 2.61 -4.30 -6.33
C LEU A 22 2.07 -5.59 -6.95
N GLN A 23 0.89 -5.56 -7.55
CA GLN A 23 0.31 -6.70 -8.28
C GLN A 23 1.25 -7.22 -9.37
N LYS A 24 1.85 -6.33 -10.16
CA LYS A 24 2.84 -6.71 -11.18
C LYS A 24 4.05 -7.44 -10.59
N LYS A 25 4.54 -7.00 -9.43
CA LYS A 25 5.66 -7.64 -8.72
C LYS A 25 5.27 -9.02 -8.20
N VAL A 26 4.09 -9.14 -7.58
CA VAL A 26 3.57 -10.43 -7.11
C VAL A 26 3.41 -11.40 -8.27
N ALA A 27 2.79 -10.97 -9.37
CA ALA A 27 2.61 -11.79 -10.56
C ALA A 27 3.95 -12.25 -11.16
N ALA A 28 4.93 -11.36 -11.25
CA ALA A 28 6.27 -11.68 -11.75
C ALA A 28 6.95 -12.72 -10.84
N TYR A 29 6.98 -12.47 -9.54
CA TYR A 29 7.55 -13.39 -8.56
C TYR A 29 6.92 -14.79 -8.64
N MET A 30 5.60 -14.89 -8.68
CA MET A 30 4.93 -16.18 -8.72
C MET A 30 5.18 -16.94 -10.04
N ARG A 31 5.27 -16.23 -11.17
CA ARG A 31 5.69 -16.85 -12.46
C ARG A 31 7.12 -17.39 -12.40
N GLU A 32 8.05 -16.61 -11.84
CA GLU A 32 9.44 -17.05 -11.63
C GLU A 32 9.53 -18.29 -10.73
N GLN A 33 8.63 -18.40 -9.76
CA GLN A 33 8.49 -19.59 -8.93
C GLN A 33 7.77 -20.76 -9.65
N GLY A 34 7.34 -20.59 -10.90
CA GLY A 34 6.71 -21.63 -11.72
C GLY A 34 5.25 -21.92 -11.40
N ALA A 35 4.52 -20.97 -10.80
CA ALA A 35 3.07 -21.03 -10.70
C ALA A 35 2.42 -20.53 -12.00
N GLU A 36 1.21 -21.01 -12.32
CA GLU A 36 0.34 -20.37 -13.29
C GLU A 36 -0.16 -19.07 -12.68
N VAL A 37 -0.18 -17.97 -13.46
CA VAL A 37 -0.62 -16.66 -12.94
C VAL A 37 -1.48 -15.96 -13.96
N GLU A 38 -2.68 -15.62 -13.53
CA GLU A 38 -3.62 -14.79 -14.27
C GLU A 38 -3.97 -13.52 -13.49
N THR A 39 -4.52 -12.55 -14.16
CA THR A 39 -5.07 -11.33 -13.56
C THR A 39 -6.46 -11.15 -14.13
N ASP A 40 -7.45 -11.03 -13.27
CA ASP A 40 -8.83 -10.88 -13.67
C ASP A 40 -9.19 -9.41 -14.04
N LEU A 41 -10.44 -9.18 -14.37
CA LEU A 41 -10.94 -7.84 -14.75
C LEU A 41 -11.00 -6.86 -13.57
N ALA A 42 -11.07 -7.35 -12.33
CA ALA A 42 -11.02 -6.53 -11.13
C ALA A 42 -9.58 -6.14 -10.79
N GLY A 43 -8.60 -6.82 -11.36
CA GLY A 43 -7.18 -6.62 -11.13
C GLY A 43 -6.61 -7.60 -10.11
N ASP A 44 -7.37 -8.58 -9.64
CA ASP A 44 -6.88 -9.59 -8.71
C ASP A 44 -5.83 -10.47 -9.39
N VAL A 45 -4.71 -10.69 -8.72
CA VAL A 45 -3.67 -11.62 -9.17
C VAL A 45 -3.96 -12.98 -8.57
N ILE A 46 -4.22 -13.94 -9.43
CA ILE A 46 -4.53 -15.33 -9.06
C ILE A 46 -3.37 -16.20 -9.49
N SER A 47 -2.69 -16.78 -8.52
CA SER A 47 -1.65 -17.78 -8.74
C SER A 47 -2.22 -19.18 -8.52
N SER A 48 -1.87 -20.16 -9.35
CA SER A 48 -2.40 -21.50 -9.19
C SER A 48 -1.40 -22.59 -9.48
N ILE A 49 -1.65 -23.77 -8.90
CA ILE A 49 -1.03 -25.05 -9.21
C ILE A 49 -2.14 -26.10 -9.33
N ASN A 50 -1.94 -27.10 -10.20
CA ASN A 50 -2.89 -28.17 -10.44
C ASN A 50 -4.32 -27.67 -10.72
N SER A 51 -4.44 -26.62 -11.52
CA SER A 51 -5.71 -25.91 -11.78
C SER A 51 -6.82 -26.80 -12.34
N ALA A 52 -6.47 -27.93 -12.99
CA ALA A 52 -7.40 -28.92 -13.52
C ALA A 52 -7.92 -29.93 -12.48
N SER A 53 -7.41 -29.92 -11.23
CA SER A 53 -7.86 -30.85 -10.18
C SER A 53 -9.35 -30.64 -9.88
N PRO A 54 -10.13 -31.72 -9.66
CA PRO A 54 -11.55 -31.63 -9.31
C PRO A 54 -11.78 -31.04 -7.91
N PHE A 55 -10.80 -31.18 -7.00
CA PHE A 55 -10.84 -30.58 -5.67
C PHE A 55 -9.90 -29.38 -5.62
N ARG A 56 -10.42 -28.23 -5.22
CA ARG A 56 -9.70 -26.96 -5.24
C ARG A 56 -9.78 -26.25 -3.91
N VAL A 57 -8.68 -25.61 -3.53
CA VAL A 57 -8.58 -24.75 -2.34
C VAL A 57 -8.19 -23.33 -2.78
N LEU A 58 -8.94 -22.33 -2.33
CA LEU A 58 -8.61 -20.93 -2.54
C LEU A 58 -8.11 -20.32 -1.23
N LEU A 59 -6.95 -19.69 -1.28
CA LEU A 59 -6.35 -18.92 -0.20
C LEU A 59 -6.37 -17.44 -0.61
N CYS A 60 -6.86 -16.55 0.25
CA CYS A 60 -6.98 -15.14 -0.07
C CYS A 60 -6.18 -14.26 0.88
N GLY A 61 -5.59 -13.20 0.35
CA GLY A 61 -4.97 -12.13 1.12
C GLY A 61 -5.00 -10.84 0.31
N HIS A 62 -5.13 -9.68 0.96
CA HIS A 62 -5.09 -8.41 0.26
C HIS A 62 -3.71 -7.75 0.35
N ILE A 63 -3.37 -6.96 -0.67
CA ILE A 63 -2.06 -6.31 -0.81
C ILE A 63 -2.11 -4.79 -0.73
N ASP A 64 -3.30 -4.22 -0.69
CA ASP A 64 -3.45 -2.79 -0.50
C ASP A 64 -3.09 -2.36 0.93
N GLU A 65 -2.95 -1.09 1.11
CA GLU A 65 -2.69 -0.44 2.39
C GLU A 65 -3.55 0.80 2.55
N ILE A 66 -3.79 1.19 3.79
CA ILE A 66 -4.42 2.46 4.10
C ILE A 66 -3.51 3.62 3.69
N GLY A 67 -4.12 4.71 3.24
CA GLY A 67 -3.42 5.90 2.81
C GLY A 67 -4.38 7.06 2.58
N PHE A 68 -3.96 8.00 1.77
CA PHE A 68 -4.78 9.15 1.42
C PHE A 68 -4.79 9.35 -0.09
N ARG A 69 -5.71 10.20 -0.56
CA ARG A 69 -5.71 10.75 -1.90
C ARG A 69 -5.76 12.27 -1.82
N VAL A 70 -5.00 12.94 -2.67
CA VAL A 70 -5.10 14.38 -2.83
C VAL A 70 -6.50 14.72 -3.33
N THR A 71 -7.20 15.61 -2.66
CA THR A 71 -8.54 16.08 -3.05
C THR A 71 -8.53 17.50 -3.57
N HIS A 72 -7.65 18.34 -3.02
CA HIS A 72 -7.54 19.74 -3.40
C HIS A 72 -6.12 20.24 -3.13
N ILE A 73 -5.74 21.31 -3.83
CA ILE A 73 -4.48 22.05 -3.62
C ILE A 73 -4.85 23.49 -3.31
N THR A 74 -4.40 24.01 -2.17
CA THR A 74 -4.65 25.39 -1.75
C THR A 74 -3.86 26.40 -2.59
N ASP A 75 -4.21 27.67 -2.54
CA ASP A 75 -3.48 28.72 -3.27
C ASP A 75 -2.02 28.84 -2.82
N ASP A 76 -1.75 28.54 -1.52
CA ASP A 76 -0.39 28.51 -0.94
C ASP A 76 0.37 27.21 -1.23
N GLY A 77 -0.20 26.25 -1.99
CA GLY A 77 0.46 25.00 -2.39
C GLY A 77 0.32 23.82 -1.41
N TYR A 78 -0.43 23.95 -0.33
CA TYR A 78 -0.71 22.82 0.56
C TYR A 78 -1.69 21.83 -0.08
N LEU A 79 -1.51 20.54 0.19
CA LEU A 79 -2.38 19.50 -0.33
C LEU A 79 -3.42 19.10 0.72
N GLN A 80 -4.69 19.18 0.38
CA GLN A 80 -5.78 18.61 1.15
C GLN A 80 -6.03 17.17 0.69
N VAL A 81 -6.44 16.30 1.60
CA VAL A 81 -6.52 14.86 1.34
C VAL A 81 -7.84 14.26 1.79
N GLY A 82 -8.24 13.18 1.10
CA GLY A 82 -9.27 12.25 1.51
C GLY A 82 -8.65 10.95 2.03
N LYS A 83 -9.33 10.24 2.94
CA LYS A 83 -8.88 8.93 3.42
C LYS A 83 -9.08 7.85 2.37
N ALA A 84 -8.11 6.94 2.25
CA ALA A 84 -8.26 5.64 1.64
C ALA A 84 -8.08 4.59 2.75
N GLY A 85 -9.19 3.98 3.18
CA GLY A 85 -9.22 3.04 4.29
C GLY A 85 -9.42 3.67 5.68
N GLY A 86 -9.29 2.84 6.72
CA GLY A 86 -9.64 3.15 8.10
C GLY A 86 -8.54 3.90 8.88
N ILE A 87 -8.21 5.12 8.50
CA ILE A 87 -7.15 5.91 9.15
C ILE A 87 -7.67 6.65 10.39
N ARG A 88 -6.95 6.53 11.50
CA ARG A 88 -7.13 7.37 12.68
C ARG A 88 -6.37 8.68 12.49
N LEU A 89 -7.09 9.79 12.28
CA LEU A 89 -6.50 11.08 11.90
C LEU A 89 -5.53 11.62 12.95
N ALA A 90 -5.79 11.40 14.23
CA ALA A 90 -4.89 11.81 15.31
C ALA A 90 -3.48 11.19 15.22
N LEU A 91 -3.33 10.04 14.56
CA LEU A 91 -2.03 9.39 14.36
C LEU A 91 -1.31 9.86 13.09
N ALA A 92 -1.98 10.64 12.24
CA ALA A 92 -1.41 11.12 10.99
C ALA A 92 -0.56 12.39 11.17
N GLN A 93 -0.89 13.22 12.17
CA GLN A 93 -0.18 14.47 12.45
C GLN A 93 1.33 14.24 12.63
N GLY A 94 2.14 15.10 12.02
CA GLY A 94 3.59 15.08 12.12
C GLY A 94 4.27 13.93 11.38
N LYS A 95 3.50 13.06 10.72
CA LYS A 95 4.08 11.95 9.95
C LYS A 95 4.62 12.43 8.62
N ARG A 96 5.77 11.88 8.22
CA ARG A 96 6.25 12.00 6.85
C ARG A 96 5.43 11.10 5.95
N VAL A 97 5.06 11.64 4.79
CA VAL A 97 4.30 10.95 3.76
C VAL A 97 5.00 11.04 2.41
N THR A 98 4.70 10.09 1.55
CA THR A 98 5.11 10.09 0.15
C THR A 98 3.88 10.37 -0.70
N VAL A 99 3.91 11.43 -1.48
CA VAL A 99 2.90 11.77 -2.49
C VAL A 99 3.34 11.16 -3.81
N LEU A 100 2.48 10.36 -4.41
CA LEU A 100 2.72 9.63 -5.66
C LEU A 100 2.14 10.41 -6.85
N GLY A 101 2.69 11.60 -7.09
CA GLY A 101 2.36 12.44 -8.24
C GLY A 101 3.19 12.06 -9.48
N ARG A 102 3.49 13.04 -10.34
CA ARG A 102 4.36 12.84 -11.52
C ARG A 102 5.76 12.34 -11.16
N LYS A 103 6.20 12.63 -9.96
CA LYS A 103 7.35 12.01 -9.29
C LYS A 103 7.01 11.74 -7.83
N ARG A 104 7.81 10.93 -7.16
CA ARG A 104 7.68 10.74 -5.72
C ARG A 104 8.12 12.01 -4.99
N LEU A 105 7.26 12.53 -4.13
CA LEU A 105 7.52 13.70 -3.31
C LEU A 105 7.45 13.33 -1.84
N THR A 106 8.32 13.89 -1.04
CA THR A 106 8.20 13.82 0.42
C THR A 106 7.35 15.00 0.89
N GLY A 107 6.40 14.71 1.77
CA GLY A 107 5.62 15.72 2.46
C GLY A 107 5.53 15.43 3.95
N VAL A 108 5.05 16.39 4.70
CA VAL A 108 4.76 16.28 6.13
C VAL A 108 3.28 16.57 6.37
N MET A 109 2.61 15.69 7.12
CA MET A 109 1.22 15.88 7.50
C MET A 109 1.13 16.93 8.61
N GLY A 110 0.61 18.10 8.28
CA GLY A 110 0.35 19.19 9.20
C GLY A 110 -1.07 19.13 9.76
N LEU A 111 -1.28 19.86 10.84
CA LEU A 111 -2.59 20.07 11.46
C LEU A 111 -2.87 21.57 11.56
N LEU A 112 -4.01 22.00 11.04
CA LEU A 112 -4.48 23.37 11.21
C LEU A 112 -4.85 23.61 12.67
N LEU A 113 -4.24 24.61 13.28
CA LEU A 113 -4.60 25.05 14.61
C LEU A 113 -5.78 26.04 14.49
N ARG A 114 -6.86 25.80 15.22
CA ARG A 114 -7.94 26.76 15.38
C ARG A 114 -7.76 27.50 16.70
N ASN A 115 -7.63 28.82 16.63
CA ASN A 115 -7.36 29.68 17.78
C ASN A 115 -6.05 29.37 18.55
N GLY A 116 -5.06 28.78 17.89
CA GLY A 116 -3.79 28.42 18.50
C GLY A 116 -3.83 27.18 19.40
N GLU A 117 -4.97 26.50 19.50
CA GLU A 117 -5.12 25.30 20.34
C GLU A 117 -5.10 24.02 19.51
N VAL A 118 -4.48 22.97 20.08
CA VAL A 118 -4.51 21.62 19.53
C VAL A 118 -5.84 20.97 19.88
N ARG A 119 -6.63 20.64 18.86
CA ARG A 119 -7.93 19.97 19.05
C ARG A 119 -7.71 18.47 19.31
N THR A 120 -8.59 17.90 20.12
CA THR A 120 -8.67 16.44 20.34
C THR A 120 -9.60 15.75 19.33
N ASP A 121 -10.54 16.50 18.74
CA ASP A 121 -11.52 16.08 17.75
C ASP A 121 -11.06 16.49 16.33
N ILE A 122 -10.01 15.84 15.83
CA ILE A 122 -9.40 16.14 14.52
C ILE A 122 -10.32 15.65 13.40
N GLU A 123 -10.72 16.57 12.53
CA GLU A 123 -11.42 16.30 11.28
C GLU A 123 -10.44 16.21 10.10
N LEU A 124 -10.87 15.61 9.01
CA LEU A 124 -10.04 15.48 7.81
C LEU A 124 -9.65 16.83 7.22
N THR A 125 -10.54 17.80 7.32
CA THR A 125 -10.34 19.19 6.88
C THR A 125 -9.31 19.96 7.70
N ASP A 126 -8.95 19.47 8.87
CA ASP A 126 -7.89 20.04 9.69
C ASP A 126 -6.49 19.57 9.26
N LEU A 127 -6.41 18.50 8.45
CA LEU A 127 -5.14 17.95 7.96
C LEU A 127 -4.77 18.55 6.60
N TYR A 128 -3.49 18.80 6.43
CA TYR A 128 -2.89 19.16 5.15
C TYR A 128 -1.53 18.50 4.99
N ILE A 129 -1.03 18.44 3.77
CA ILE A 129 0.34 17.99 3.49
C ILE A 129 1.14 19.18 2.97
N ASP A 130 2.26 19.43 3.61
CA ASP A 130 3.28 20.36 3.19
C ASP A 130 4.38 19.61 2.45
N CYS A 131 4.54 19.91 1.15
CA CYS A 131 5.60 19.40 0.29
C CYS A 131 6.66 20.47 -0.04
N GLY A 132 6.56 21.65 0.57
CA GLY A 132 7.47 22.78 0.35
C GLY A 132 7.12 23.61 -0.88
N PHE A 133 5.92 23.47 -1.46
CA PHE A 133 5.43 24.36 -2.52
C PHE A 133 5.09 25.74 -1.97
N THR A 134 5.28 26.75 -2.81
CA THR A 134 4.98 28.15 -2.45
C THR A 134 3.73 28.67 -3.14
N SER A 135 3.14 27.91 -4.05
CA SER A 135 1.92 28.24 -4.77
C SER A 135 1.21 27.00 -5.31
N ARG A 136 -0.09 27.17 -5.56
CA ARG A 136 -0.90 26.17 -6.26
C ARG A 136 -0.35 25.84 -7.65
N ALA A 137 0.12 26.83 -8.39
CA ALA A 137 0.64 26.64 -9.73
C ALA A 137 1.86 25.71 -9.72
N GLU A 138 2.79 25.93 -8.80
CA GLU A 138 3.97 25.08 -8.62
C GLU A 138 3.57 23.65 -8.23
N ALA A 139 2.65 23.50 -7.29
CA ALA A 139 2.18 22.18 -6.87
C ALA A 139 1.51 21.40 -8.01
N LEU A 140 0.68 22.05 -8.83
CA LEU A 140 0.00 21.44 -9.98
C LEU A 140 0.94 20.93 -11.07
N GLU A 141 2.17 21.41 -11.13
CA GLU A 141 3.17 20.84 -12.05
C GLU A 141 3.55 19.40 -11.69
N LEU A 142 3.43 19.02 -10.42
CA LEU A 142 3.91 17.73 -9.90
C LEU A 142 2.82 16.87 -9.28
N VAL A 143 1.72 17.47 -8.83
CA VAL A 143 0.63 16.79 -8.09
C VAL A 143 -0.72 17.15 -8.69
N ALA A 144 -1.61 16.19 -8.75
CA ALA A 144 -2.99 16.38 -9.16
C ALA A 144 -3.98 15.83 -8.11
N PRO A 145 -5.21 16.35 -8.03
CA PRO A 145 -6.29 15.68 -7.32
C PRO A 145 -6.45 14.24 -7.84
N GLY A 146 -6.56 13.28 -6.90
CA GLY A 146 -6.59 11.85 -7.19
C GLY A 146 -5.25 11.14 -6.92
N ASP A 147 -4.12 11.84 -6.87
CA ASP A 147 -2.83 11.24 -6.56
C ASP A 147 -2.82 10.59 -5.18
N PHE A 148 -2.18 9.43 -5.10
CA PHE A 148 -2.11 8.65 -3.87
C PHE A 148 -1.05 9.20 -2.91
N VAL A 149 -1.31 9.03 -1.63
CA VAL A 149 -0.39 9.40 -0.56
C VAL A 149 -0.30 8.26 0.45
N THR A 150 0.90 7.84 0.77
CA THR A 150 1.18 6.83 1.79
C THR A 150 2.18 7.34 2.82
N TYR A 151 2.29 6.65 3.94
CA TYR A 151 3.33 6.95 4.92
C TYR A 151 4.72 6.61 4.36
N SER A 152 5.73 7.45 4.65
CA SER A 152 7.07 7.30 4.06
C SER A 152 7.87 6.13 4.62
N TYR A 153 7.54 5.63 5.82
CA TYR A 153 8.20 4.44 6.36
C TYR A 153 7.70 3.18 5.64
N ALA A 154 8.59 2.27 5.34
CA ALA A 154 8.23 1.02 4.65
C ALA A 154 8.34 -0.18 5.58
N VAL A 155 9.56 -0.56 5.95
CA VAL A 155 9.85 -1.67 6.85
C VAL A 155 11.14 -1.39 7.59
N ASP A 156 11.10 -1.51 8.90
CA ASP A 156 12.25 -1.41 9.81
C ASP A 156 12.41 -2.74 10.55
N GLU A 157 13.64 -3.17 10.73
CA GLU A 157 13.97 -4.32 11.58
C GLU A 157 14.08 -3.86 13.03
N LEU A 158 13.44 -4.60 13.90
CA LEU A 158 13.47 -4.40 15.34
C LEU A 158 14.23 -5.56 16.00
N GLU A 159 14.44 -5.46 17.31
CA GLU A 159 15.04 -6.55 18.08
C GLU A 159 14.19 -7.83 18.04
N ASN A 160 14.83 -8.97 18.30
CA ASN A 160 14.21 -10.31 18.37
C ASN A 160 13.50 -10.73 17.07
N ASP A 161 14.09 -10.46 15.90
CA ASP A 161 13.53 -10.80 14.57
C ASP A 161 12.14 -10.20 14.30
N CYS A 162 11.80 -9.14 14.99
CA CYS A 162 10.57 -8.40 14.75
C CYS A 162 10.74 -7.37 13.63
N ILE A 163 9.66 -7.02 12.99
CA ILE A 163 9.62 -5.94 11.99
C ILE A 163 8.47 -4.98 12.29
N ALA A 164 8.68 -3.72 11.99
CA ALA A 164 7.64 -2.70 11.94
C ALA A 164 7.53 -2.16 10.51
N GLY A 165 6.32 -1.83 10.06
CA GLY A 165 6.15 -1.29 8.71
C GLY A 165 4.70 -0.98 8.40
N ARG A 166 4.50 -0.21 7.31
CA ARG A 166 3.16 -0.04 6.73
C ARG A 166 2.75 -1.27 5.94
N GLY A 167 1.45 -1.47 5.78
CA GLY A 167 0.91 -2.54 4.94
C GLY A 167 1.17 -3.97 5.43
N LEU A 168 1.65 -4.17 6.67
CA LEU A 168 1.74 -5.51 7.27
C LEU A 168 0.37 -6.18 7.30
N ASP A 169 -0.67 -5.43 7.56
CA ASP A 169 -2.06 -5.78 7.30
C ASP A 169 -2.43 -5.31 5.86
N ASN A 170 -2.60 -6.22 4.88
CA ASN A 170 -2.45 -7.67 5.08
C ASN A 170 -1.39 -8.29 4.15
N ARG A 171 -0.32 -7.57 3.79
CA ARG A 171 0.75 -8.10 2.93
C ARG A 171 1.48 -9.30 3.54
N LEU A 172 1.48 -9.40 4.88
CA LEU A 172 1.99 -10.59 5.54
C LEU A 172 1.09 -11.81 5.29
N GLY A 173 -0.23 -11.61 5.34
CA GLY A 173 -1.20 -12.64 4.98
C GLY A 173 -1.08 -13.05 3.51
N ALA A 174 -1.04 -12.08 2.59
CA ALA A 174 -0.84 -12.31 1.16
C ALA A 174 0.46 -13.09 0.89
N TYR A 175 1.57 -12.66 1.49
CA TYR A 175 2.84 -13.38 1.42
C TYR A 175 2.72 -14.83 1.92
N THR A 176 2.01 -15.03 3.04
CA THR A 176 1.83 -16.36 3.63
C THR A 176 1.04 -17.30 2.72
N VAL A 177 -0.05 -16.82 2.10
CA VAL A 177 -0.87 -17.66 1.21
C VAL A 177 -0.13 -18.01 -0.09
N LEU A 178 0.62 -17.06 -0.66
CA LEU A 178 1.48 -17.32 -1.82
C LEU A 178 2.53 -18.39 -1.54
N HIS A 179 3.18 -18.30 -0.38
CA HIS A 179 4.17 -19.31 0.03
C HIS A 179 3.55 -20.66 0.42
N ALA A 180 2.31 -20.67 0.94
CA ALA A 180 1.58 -21.91 1.18
C ALA A 180 1.32 -22.66 -0.13
N LEU A 181 0.92 -21.96 -1.20
CA LEU A 181 0.79 -22.52 -2.54
C LEU A 181 2.12 -23.12 -3.05
N LEU A 182 3.22 -22.39 -2.94
CA LEU A 182 4.54 -22.89 -3.38
C LEU A 182 4.97 -24.12 -2.59
N ARG A 183 4.72 -24.15 -1.28
CA ARG A 183 5.01 -25.33 -0.45
C ARG A 183 4.10 -26.52 -0.76
N ALA A 184 2.83 -26.29 -1.11
CA ALA A 184 1.94 -27.35 -1.58
C ALA A 184 2.50 -28.02 -2.83
N ARG A 185 3.00 -27.24 -3.79
CA ARG A 185 3.67 -27.76 -4.98
C ARG A 185 4.94 -28.56 -4.64
N GLU A 186 5.82 -28.01 -3.81
CA GLU A 186 7.05 -28.71 -3.38
C GLU A 186 6.77 -30.05 -2.72
N LYS A 187 5.65 -30.16 -2.02
CA LYS A 187 5.20 -31.42 -1.38
C LYS A 187 4.42 -32.34 -2.30
N GLY A 188 4.25 -32.00 -3.58
CA GLY A 188 3.52 -32.81 -4.54
C GLY A 188 2.02 -32.90 -4.25
N ALA A 189 1.39 -31.82 -3.76
CA ALA A 189 -0.05 -31.82 -3.53
C ALA A 189 -0.81 -32.11 -4.83
N GLU A 190 -1.78 -33.02 -4.78
CA GLU A 190 -2.61 -33.41 -5.93
C GLU A 190 -3.85 -32.52 -6.10
N VAL A 191 -4.16 -31.71 -5.07
CA VAL A 191 -5.28 -30.76 -5.09
C VAL A 191 -4.93 -29.51 -5.88
N GLY A 192 -5.91 -28.86 -6.47
CA GLY A 192 -5.76 -27.52 -7.05
C GLY A 192 -5.62 -26.49 -5.93
N VAL A 193 -4.54 -25.71 -5.92
CA VAL A 193 -4.35 -24.63 -4.93
C VAL A 193 -4.30 -23.32 -5.69
N PHE A 194 -5.10 -22.36 -5.23
CA PHE A 194 -5.20 -20.99 -5.75
C PHE A 194 -4.86 -20.01 -4.63
N ALA A 195 -4.11 -18.96 -4.94
CA ALA A 195 -3.73 -17.90 -4.01
C ALA A 195 -3.66 -16.54 -4.70
#